data_a9e7c3a3045382b33f3869de2539483b
#
_entry.id   a9e7c3a3045382b33f3869de2539483b
#
_cell.length_a   1.000
_cell.length_b   1.000
_cell.length_c   1.000
_cell.angle_alpha   90.00
_cell.angle_beta   90.00
_cell.angle_gamma   90.00
#
_symmetry.space_group_name_H-M   'P 1'
#
loop_
_entity.id
_entity.type
_entity.pdbx_description
1 polymer ?
#
loop_
_entity_poly.entity_id
_entity_poly.type
_entity_poly.pdbx_seq_one_letter_code
_entity_poly.pdbx_strand_id
1 'polypeptide(L)'
;ELWTPETPRLYRVETTLRNRKTKTLLDQSNHYTGFRWFRFDGDEGFFLNGKPYKLRGICRHQDQKPIGPALTDEMHRRDFLLMKEMGANFIRISHYPQDDALLEMCDKLGMLAWEEIPIIDIVPDTPGYGDNCERNLREMIRQHYNHPSIITWGYMNEILLVTQRKYKTEAELKPVLERTLALANRLERVLKEEDSTRISTMAFHGSNSYNETGLSKITDIVGWNLYQGWYGGDLTGFEKFLAQQHQNHPTHPMIVSEYGAGSDKRLHSLHPRAFDFSIEYQQKYLEHYLPVLEDTPYICGGTHWNFIDFSSALRDESMPRINNKGLVYADRTPKDVYHYYQAAWRKDIPVLHIASRDWTDRAGVQQGNAPVYLPVKIYTNLSEVELFIDGISLGKQKTENYTATFEVPFSNRNPFLFAQGNYQGKTVQDGLRINFTPIPACLDANNLKGLELAVNVGSQCFFTSDESQLTWLPDQPYAAGSWGYIGGKEGTAQTEIQNTADGPLFQTLRNEIEGYRFDAPQGVYEIELLFTDIFRRNAGIAYQLDRNGQQENRESTFGISINGEVVEESLSPCKESGYFRALRKKYYITNDKEYIDIRFHSTSGTCFLNGIKLRNIY
;
A
#
# COMPACT_ATOMS: atom_id res chain seq x y z
N GLU A 1 -32.37 18.99 -15.38
CA GLU A 1 -31.95 17.82 -14.59
C GLU A 1 -30.67 18.15 -13.82
N LEU A 2 -30.55 17.61 -12.60
CA LEU A 2 -29.36 17.84 -11.78
C LEU A 2 -28.24 16.87 -12.20
N TRP A 3 -26.99 17.32 -12.04
CA TRP A 3 -25.80 16.51 -12.24
C TRP A 3 -25.55 15.64 -11.00
N THR A 4 -25.28 14.34 -11.20
CA THR A 4 -24.76 13.41 -10.18
C THR A 4 -23.73 12.47 -10.80
N PRO A 5 -22.90 11.78 -10.01
CA PRO A 5 -21.99 10.75 -10.52
C PRO A 5 -22.68 9.60 -11.28
N GLU A 6 -23.93 9.28 -10.95
CA GLU A 6 -24.72 8.25 -11.61
C GLU A 6 -25.42 8.74 -12.88
N THR A 7 -25.76 10.04 -12.91
CA THR A 7 -26.41 10.71 -14.05
C THR A 7 -25.74 12.07 -14.33
N PRO A 8 -24.56 12.06 -14.96
CA PRO A 8 -23.73 13.26 -15.13
C PRO A 8 -24.27 14.16 -16.25
N ARG A 9 -25.41 14.81 -15.98
CA ARG A 9 -26.08 15.66 -16.94
C ARG A 9 -25.37 17.00 -17.10
N LEU A 10 -24.84 17.23 -18.30
CA LEU A 10 -24.18 18.48 -18.66
C LEU A 10 -25.04 19.33 -19.58
N TYR A 11 -24.85 20.64 -19.48
CA TYR A 11 -25.42 21.68 -20.33
C TYR A 11 -24.29 22.39 -21.06
N ARG A 12 -24.46 22.56 -22.36
CA ARG A 12 -23.54 23.39 -23.17
C ARG A 12 -23.88 24.85 -22.99
N VAL A 13 -22.90 25.63 -22.58
CA VAL A 13 -22.98 27.11 -22.53
C VAL A 13 -22.19 27.66 -23.70
N GLU A 14 -22.88 28.40 -24.53
CA GLU A 14 -22.30 29.11 -25.68
C GLU A 14 -22.26 30.61 -25.41
N THR A 15 -21.05 31.16 -25.38
CA THR A 15 -20.82 32.60 -25.21
C THR A 15 -20.36 33.20 -26.53
N THR A 16 -21.09 34.19 -27.05
CA THR A 16 -20.75 34.85 -28.28
C THR A 16 -20.46 36.33 -28.06
N LEU A 17 -19.34 36.80 -28.58
CA LEU A 17 -18.99 38.22 -28.64
C LEU A 17 -19.32 38.74 -30.01
N ARG A 18 -20.18 39.77 -30.07
CA ARG A 18 -20.62 40.40 -31.34
C ARG A 18 -20.36 41.89 -31.35
N ASN A 19 -19.97 42.42 -32.51
CA ASN A 19 -19.89 43.84 -32.69
C ASN A 19 -21.27 44.47 -32.46
N ARG A 20 -21.35 45.48 -31.58
CA ARG A 20 -22.62 46.07 -31.16
C ARG A 20 -23.39 46.71 -32.33
N LYS A 21 -22.68 47.33 -33.31
CA LYS A 21 -23.28 48.04 -34.47
C LYS A 21 -23.59 47.10 -35.62
N THR A 22 -22.60 46.30 -36.05
CA THR A 22 -22.72 45.44 -37.23
C THR A 22 -23.32 44.05 -36.94
N LYS A 23 -23.45 43.68 -35.67
CA LYS A 23 -23.89 42.34 -35.19
C LYS A 23 -23.01 41.18 -35.67
N THR A 24 -21.88 41.48 -36.34
CA THR A 24 -20.93 40.43 -36.74
C THR A 24 -20.35 39.72 -35.53
N LEU A 25 -20.21 38.40 -35.65
CA LEU A 25 -19.55 37.55 -34.64
C LEU A 25 -18.07 37.93 -34.62
N LEU A 26 -17.55 38.27 -33.44
CA LEU A 26 -16.15 38.60 -33.20
C LEU A 26 -15.42 37.42 -32.57
N ASP A 27 -16.09 36.72 -31.64
CA ASP A 27 -15.53 35.57 -30.94
C ASP A 27 -16.64 34.68 -30.41
N GLN A 28 -16.33 33.38 -30.18
CA GLN A 28 -17.25 32.41 -29.62
C GLN A 28 -16.49 31.40 -28.76
N SER A 29 -17.00 31.18 -27.56
CA SER A 29 -16.50 30.15 -26.64
C SER A 29 -17.63 29.22 -26.27
N ASN A 30 -17.28 27.94 -26.12
CA ASN A 30 -18.19 26.90 -25.64
C ASN A 30 -17.58 26.18 -24.46
N HIS A 31 -18.36 25.95 -23.43
CA HIS A 31 -17.98 25.08 -22.30
C HIS A 31 -19.18 24.26 -21.82
N TYR A 32 -18.90 23.22 -21.04
CA TYR A 32 -19.92 22.42 -20.43
C TYR A 32 -19.98 22.71 -18.94
N THR A 33 -21.17 22.67 -18.35
CA THR A 33 -21.38 22.77 -16.90
C THR A 33 -22.56 21.92 -16.48
N GLY A 34 -22.69 21.66 -15.18
CA GLY A 34 -23.80 20.90 -14.59
C GLY A 34 -24.35 21.60 -13.36
N PHE A 35 -25.65 21.42 -13.11
CA PHE A 35 -26.32 21.99 -11.94
C PHE A 35 -26.42 20.93 -10.84
N ARG A 36 -25.83 21.22 -9.69
CA ARG A 36 -25.90 20.42 -8.48
C ARG A 36 -25.79 21.34 -7.28
N TRP A 37 -26.18 20.83 -6.11
CA TRP A 37 -25.89 21.44 -4.84
C TRP A 37 -25.50 20.37 -3.82
N PHE A 38 -24.79 20.74 -2.79
CA PHE A 38 -24.28 19.80 -1.78
C PHE A 38 -24.15 20.48 -0.44
N ARG A 39 -24.09 19.66 0.61
CA ARG A 39 -23.87 20.08 2.00
C ARG A 39 -22.98 19.07 2.70
N PHE A 40 -22.04 19.56 3.44
CA PHE A 40 -21.27 18.79 4.41
C PHE A 40 -21.83 19.09 5.81
N ASP A 41 -21.98 18.06 6.62
CA ASP A 41 -22.57 18.12 7.95
C ASP A 41 -21.74 17.33 8.94
N GLY A 42 -21.52 17.87 10.12
CA GLY A 42 -20.66 17.28 11.14
C GLY A 42 -21.20 15.97 11.73
N ASP A 43 -22.52 15.81 11.79
CA ASP A 43 -23.20 14.65 12.38
C ASP A 43 -23.72 13.66 11.32
N GLU A 44 -24.22 14.20 10.19
CA GLU A 44 -24.91 13.41 9.17
C GLU A 44 -24.05 13.10 7.93
N GLY A 45 -22.85 13.69 7.82
CA GLY A 45 -21.91 13.47 6.72
C GLY A 45 -22.21 14.33 5.48
N PHE A 46 -22.12 13.75 4.28
CA PHE A 46 -22.24 14.48 3.01
C PHE A 46 -23.60 14.24 2.34
N PHE A 47 -24.13 15.30 1.73
CA PHE A 47 -25.37 15.29 0.97
C PHE A 47 -25.16 15.86 -0.43
N LEU A 48 -25.68 15.16 -1.44
CA LEU A 48 -25.72 15.62 -2.83
C LEU A 48 -27.19 15.77 -3.28
N ASN A 49 -27.52 16.96 -3.78
CA ASN A 49 -28.88 17.28 -4.26
C ASN A 49 -29.99 16.93 -3.22
N GLY A 50 -29.70 17.14 -1.92
CA GLY A 50 -30.60 16.90 -0.80
C GLY A 50 -30.72 15.46 -0.32
N LYS A 51 -29.91 14.56 -0.86
CA LYS A 51 -29.91 13.15 -0.45
C LYS A 51 -28.59 12.80 0.26
N PRO A 52 -28.60 11.99 1.32
CA PRO A 52 -27.40 11.44 1.91
C PRO A 52 -26.56 10.74 0.84
N TYR A 53 -25.26 10.98 0.83
CA TYR A 53 -24.35 10.45 -0.16
C TYR A 53 -22.98 10.17 0.46
N LYS A 54 -22.47 8.96 0.36
CA LYS A 54 -21.15 8.60 0.88
C LYS A 54 -20.08 8.81 -0.19
N LEU A 55 -19.04 9.59 0.13
CA LEU A 55 -17.91 9.83 -0.76
C LEU A 55 -16.97 8.61 -0.72
N ARG A 56 -17.03 7.78 -1.75
CA ARG A 56 -16.21 6.59 -1.98
C ARG A 56 -15.04 6.96 -2.86
N GLY A 57 -13.95 7.36 -2.22
CA GLY A 57 -12.91 8.12 -2.88
C GLY A 57 -11.58 7.40 -3.04
N ILE A 58 -10.82 7.90 -4.01
CA ILE A 58 -9.47 7.47 -4.33
C ILE A 58 -8.58 8.69 -4.49
N CYS A 59 -7.38 8.68 -3.89
CA CYS A 59 -6.30 9.60 -4.24
C CYS A 59 -5.60 9.15 -5.51
N ARG A 60 -5.21 10.08 -6.38
CA ARG A 60 -4.46 9.75 -7.59
C ARG A 60 -3.28 10.68 -7.79
N HIS A 61 -2.09 10.08 -8.01
CA HIS A 61 -0.97 10.76 -8.63
C HIS A 61 -1.00 10.62 -10.14
N GLN A 62 -0.61 11.68 -10.87
CA GLN A 62 -0.39 11.65 -12.30
C GLN A 62 1.00 11.09 -12.58
N ASP A 63 1.12 9.76 -12.61
CA ASP A 63 2.40 9.07 -12.79
C ASP A 63 2.26 7.80 -13.63
N GLN A 64 3.23 7.58 -14.51
CA GLN A 64 3.37 6.35 -15.28
C GLN A 64 4.85 6.10 -15.58
N LYS A 65 5.40 5.01 -15.10
CA LYS A 65 6.75 4.57 -15.48
C LYS A 65 6.77 4.13 -16.96
N PRO A 66 7.74 4.54 -17.81
CA PRO A 66 8.92 5.37 -17.49
C PRO A 66 8.75 6.87 -17.76
N ILE A 67 7.57 7.36 -18.14
CA ILE A 67 7.33 8.73 -18.61
C ILE A 67 7.00 9.73 -17.48
N GLY A 68 6.88 9.27 -16.23
CA GLY A 68 6.52 10.12 -15.10
C GLY A 68 5.14 10.78 -15.27
N PRO A 69 5.00 12.10 -15.05
CA PRO A 69 3.72 12.80 -15.13
C PRO A 69 3.27 13.17 -16.57
N ALA A 70 4.04 12.84 -17.60
CA ALA A 70 3.73 13.19 -19.00
C ALA A 70 2.74 12.20 -19.63
N LEU A 71 1.56 12.05 -19.03
CA LEU A 71 0.51 11.16 -19.49
C LEU A 71 -0.25 11.76 -20.69
N THR A 72 -0.77 10.88 -21.55
CA THR A 72 -1.72 11.26 -22.59
C THR A 72 -3.16 11.19 -22.07
N ASP A 73 -4.11 11.86 -22.73
CA ASP A 73 -5.54 11.84 -22.39
C ASP A 73 -6.08 10.39 -22.30
N GLU A 74 -5.63 9.48 -23.17
CA GLU A 74 -6.06 8.09 -23.13
C GLU A 74 -5.53 7.34 -21.89
N MET A 75 -4.35 7.69 -21.37
CA MET A 75 -3.84 7.15 -20.10
C MET A 75 -4.67 7.66 -18.93
N HIS A 76 -5.05 8.95 -18.92
CA HIS A 76 -5.99 9.52 -17.93
C HIS A 76 -7.34 8.82 -18.01
N ARG A 77 -7.85 8.61 -19.22
CA ARG A 77 -9.11 7.92 -19.45
C ARG A 77 -9.10 6.49 -18.94
N ARG A 78 -8.03 5.73 -19.18
CA ARG A 78 -7.87 4.36 -18.67
C ARG A 78 -7.93 4.33 -17.14
N ASP A 79 -7.17 5.20 -16.47
CA ASP A 79 -7.16 5.27 -15.01
C ASP A 79 -8.55 5.62 -14.47
N PHE A 80 -9.23 6.60 -15.09
CA PHE A 80 -10.58 6.99 -14.72
C PHE A 80 -11.60 5.83 -14.85
N LEU A 81 -11.56 5.10 -15.97
CA LEU A 81 -12.47 3.99 -16.20
C LEU A 81 -12.27 2.85 -15.19
N LEU A 82 -11.03 2.53 -14.82
CA LEU A 82 -10.73 1.56 -13.77
C LEU A 82 -11.29 2.00 -12.41
N MET A 83 -11.14 3.28 -12.03
CA MET A 83 -11.74 3.81 -10.81
C MET A 83 -13.27 3.72 -10.83
N LYS A 84 -13.91 4.05 -11.96
CA LYS A 84 -15.38 3.93 -12.13
C LYS A 84 -15.85 2.48 -12.10
N GLU A 85 -15.13 1.58 -12.75
CA GLU A 85 -15.43 0.14 -12.76
C GLU A 85 -15.38 -0.45 -11.35
N MET A 86 -14.43 -0.01 -10.53
CA MET A 86 -14.33 -0.39 -9.12
C MET A 86 -15.51 0.14 -8.29
N GLY A 87 -16.18 1.22 -8.74
CA GLY A 87 -17.31 1.83 -8.05
C GLY A 87 -17.00 3.12 -7.32
N ALA A 88 -15.83 3.73 -7.55
CA ALA A 88 -15.51 5.03 -6.99
C ALA A 88 -16.45 6.12 -7.54
N ASN A 89 -16.84 7.05 -6.67
CA ASN A 89 -17.68 8.21 -6.99
C ASN A 89 -17.02 9.54 -6.62
N PHE A 90 -15.82 9.48 -6.05
CA PHE A 90 -15.05 10.64 -5.60
C PHE A 90 -13.56 10.44 -5.87
N ILE A 91 -12.87 11.53 -6.26
CA ILE A 91 -11.42 11.53 -6.45
C ILE A 91 -10.80 12.71 -5.71
N ARG A 92 -9.72 12.46 -4.98
CA ARG A 92 -8.81 13.49 -4.50
C ARG A 92 -7.65 13.60 -5.48
N ILE A 93 -7.58 14.72 -6.19
CA ILE A 93 -6.54 15.05 -7.18
C ILE A 93 -5.34 15.59 -6.41
N SER A 94 -4.50 14.69 -5.91
CA SER A 94 -3.43 14.99 -4.96
C SER A 94 -2.04 14.91 -5.60
N HIS A 95 -1.11 15.80 -5.24
CA HIS A 95 -1.22 16.99 -4.38
C HIS A 95 -1.02 18.27 -5.23
N TYR A 96 -1.56 18.31 -6.42
CA TYR A 96 -1.38 19.37 -7.43
C TYR A 96 -2.49 19.27 -8.47
N PRO A 97 -2.84 20.36 -9.15
CA PRO A 97 -3.74 20.29 -10.30
C PRO A 97 -3.19 19.33 -11.36
N GLN A 98 -4.02 18.40 -11.80
CA GLN A 98 -3.67 17.42 -12.83
C GLN A 98 -4.23 17.87 -14.17
N ASP A 99 -3.99 17.08 -15.21
CA ASP A 99 -4.41 17.38 -16.58
C ASP A 99 -5.93 17.60 -16.67
N ASP A 100 -6.36 18.60 -17.46
CA ASP A 100 -7.75 18.98 -17.66
C ASP A 100 -8.62 17.80 -18.15
N ALA A 101 -8.04 16.88 -18.93
CA ALA A 101 -8.72 15.67 -19.39
C ALA A 101 -9.31 14.83 -18.25
N LEU A 102 -8.67 14.83 -17.06
CA LEU A 102 -9.19 14.14 -15.89
C LEU A 102 -10.48 14.79 -15.37
N LEU A 103 -10.49 16.13 -15.23
CA LEU A 103 -11.68 16.88 -14.80
C LEU A 103 -12.83 16.79 -15.80
N GLU A 104 -12.52 16.85 -17.11
CA GLU A 104 -13.52 16.61 -18.14
C GLU A 104 -14.16 15.22 -18.04
N MET A 105 -13.39 14.20 -17.73
CA MET A 105 -13.93 12.85 -17.49
C MET A 105 -14.74 12.78 -16.20
N CYS A 106 -14.33 13.45 -15.13
CA CYS A 106 -15.13 13.58 -13.92
C CYS A 106 -16.51 14.18 -14.22
N ASP A 107 -16.57 15.23 -15.04
CA ASP A 107 -17.82 15.87 -15.45
C ASP A 107 -18.68 14.99 -16.33
N LYS A 108 -18.09 14.37 -17.37
CA LYS A 108 -18.79 13.62 -18.43
C LYS A 108 -19.24 12.21 -18.00
N LEU A 109 -18.41 11.55 -17.19
CA LEU A 109 -18.63 10.15 -16.77
C LEU A 109 -19.05 10.03 -15.30
N GLY A 110 -19.05 11.15 -14.58
CA GLY A 110 -19.59 11.27 -13.23
C GLY A 110 -18.62 10.79 -12.13
N MET A 111 -17.90 11.75 -11.54
CA MET A 111 -17.12 11.56 -10.31
C MET A 111 -16.97 12.92 -9.63
N LEU A 112 -17.27 13.00 -8.34
CA LEU A 112 -17.00 14.21 -7.58
C LEU A 112 -15.49 14.38 -7.38
N ALA A 113 -15.02 15.63 -7.25
CA ALA A 113 -13.60 15.91 -7.16
C ALA A 113 -13.24 16.89 -6.03
N TRP A 114 -12.11 16.62 -5.39
CA TRP A 114 -11.32 17.54 -4.58
C TRP A 114 -10.03 17.82 -5.31
N GLU A 115 -9.79 19.08 -5.64
CA GLU A 115 -8.57 19.55 -6.28
C GLU A 115 -7.79 20.47 -5.35
N GLU A 116 -6.44 20.40 -5.38
CA GLU A 116 -5.58 21.11 -4.43
C GLU A 116 -4.30 21.65 -5.08
N ILE A 117 -3.74 22.72 -4.48
CA ILE A 117 -2.42 23.25 -4.85
C ILE A 117 -1.31 22.57 -4.02
N PRO A 118 -0.05 22.49 -4.56
CA PRO A 118 1.03 21.68 -3.97
C PRO A 118 1.74 22.37 -2.81
N ILE A 119 1.09 22.48 -1.65
CA ILE A 119 1.72 22.90 -0.38
C ILE A 119 1.75 21.70 0.55
N ILE A 120 2.90 21.06 0.70
CA ILE A 120 3.05 19.82 1.46
C ILE A 120 4.14 19.92 2.52
N ASP A 121 3.95 19.21 3.65
CA ASP A 121 4.90 18.92 4.73
C ASP A 121 5.35 20.13 5.56
N ILE A 122 5.67 21.27 4.95
CA ILE A 122 6.21 22.45 5.62
C ILE A 122 6.03 23.73 4.79
N VAL A 123 5.77 24.86 5.45
CA VAL A 123 5.85 26.18 4.82
C VAL A 123 7.29 26.71 4.93
N PRO A 124 8.02 26.81 3.81
CA PRO A 124 9.40 27.30 3.82
C PRO A 124 9.48 28.80 4.11
N ASP A 125 10.62 29.23 4.68
CA ASP A 125 10.94 30.64 4.85
C ASP A 125 11.63 31.20 3.62
N THR A 126 10.86 31.32 2.53
CA THR A 126 11.39 31.75 1.24
C THR A 126 10.62 32.99 0.78
N PRO A 127 11.28 34.11 0.47
CA PRO A 127 10.62 35.30 -0.05
C PRO A 127 9.77 34.98 -1.29
N GLY A 128 8.53 35.50 -1.33
CA GLY A 128 7.60 35.30 -2.44
C GLY A 128 6.89 33.94 -2.46
N TYR A 129 7.19 33.03 -1.54
CA TYR A 129 6.52 31.72 -1.49
C TYR A 129 5.00 31.87 -1.33
N GLY A 130 4.55 32.69 -0.35
CA GLY A 130 3.13 32.94 -0.12
C GLY A 130 2.42 33.60 -1.32
N ASP A 131 3.10 34.51 -2.04
CA ASP A 131 2.56 35.14 -3.24
C ASP A 131 2.41 34.14 -4.40
N ASN A 132 3.35 33.22 -4.52
CA ASN A 132 3.27 32.12 -5.46
C ASN A 132 2.11 31.16 -5.14
N CYS A 133 1.94 30.81 -3.88
CA CYS A 133 0.82 29.96 -3.43
C CYS A 133 -0.54 30.62 -3.73
N GLU A 134 -0.69 31.91 -3.41
CA GLU A 134 -1.90 32.66 -3.75
C GLU A 134 -2.18 32.67 -5.25
N ARG A 135 -1.15 32.96 -6.07
CA ARG A 135 -1.31 32.96 -7.52
C ARG A 135 -1.76 31.59 -8.04
N ASN A 136 -1.12 30.51 -7.60
CA ASN A 136 -1.49 29.17 -8.00
C ASN A 136 -2.93 28.82 -7.61
N LEU A 137 -3.37 29.22 -6.41
CA LEU A 137 -4.74 28.99 -5.96
C LEU A 137 -5.76 29.75 -6.83
N ARG A 138 -5.50 31.04 -7.12
CA ARG A 138 -6.36 31.83 -7.99
C ARG A 138 -6.42 31.27 -9.41
N GLU A 139 -5.29 30.87 -9.97
CA GLU A 139 -5.20 30.29 -11.31
C GLU A 139 -5.99 28.96 -11.36
N MET A 140 -5.79 28.05 -10.43
CA MET A 140 -6.51 26.78 -10.34
C MET A 140 -8.03 26.99 -10.28
N ILE A 141 -8.51 27.85 -9.35
CA ILE A 141 -9.94 28.10 -9.20
C ILE A 141 -10.52 28.73 -10.48
N ARG A 142 -9.87 29.71 -11.07
CA ARG A 142 -10.37 30.41 -12.27
C ARG A 142 -10.41 29.52 -13.50
N GLN A 143 -9.42 28.64 -13.67
CA GLN A 143 -9.37 27.69 -14.79
C GLN A 143 -10.47 26.62 -14.66
N HIS A 144 -10.68 26.12 -13.45
CA HIS A 144 -11.54 24.95 -13.22
C HIS A 144 -12.90 25.29 -12.60
N TYR A 145 -13.26 26.57 -12.51
CA TYR A 145 -14.51 27.04 -11.87
C TYR A 145 -15.78 26.40 -12.45
N ASN A 146 -15.81 26.15 -13.78
CA ASN A 146 -17.00 25.67 -14.46
C ASN A 146 -17.22 24.14 -14.35
N HIS A 147 -16.27 23.37 -13.77
CA HIS A 147 -16.40 21.92 -13.59
C HIS A 147 -17.42 21.60 -12.50
N PRO A 148 -18.57 20.96 -12.81
CA PRO A 148 -19.56 20.58 -11.80
C PRO A 148 -19.07 19.45 -10.88
N SER A 149 -18.11 18.65 -11.31
CA SER A 149 -17.49 17.60 -10.51
C SER A 149 -16.78 18.12 -9.27
N ILE A 150 -16.14 19.29 -9.34
CA ILE A 150 -15.40 19.84 -8.21
C ILE A 150 -16.37 20.34 -7.14
N ILE A 151 -16.20 19.80 -5.93
CA ILE A 151 -16.98 20.20 -4.74
C ILE A 151 -16.10 20.80 -3.64
N THR A 152 -14.78 20.60 -3.72
CA THR A 152 -13.84 20.99 -2.67
C THR A 152 -12.54 21.50 -3.28
N TRP A 153 -12.06 22.65 -2.78
CA TRP A 153 -10.74 23.20 -3.05
C TRP A 153 -9.81 22.97 -1.86
N GLY A 154 -8.61 22.43 -2.11
CA GLY A 154 -7.59 22.20 -1.11
C GLY A 154 -6.34 23.06 -1.29
N TYR A 155 -5.59 23.31 -0.22
CA TYR A 155 -4.37 24.10 -0.33
C TYR A 155 -3.20 23.71 0.57
N MET A 156 -3.35 22.77 1.50
CA MET A 156 -2.23 22.26 2.32
C MET A 156 -2.42 20.78 2.64
N ASN A 157 -1.31 20.02 2.57
CA ASN A 157 -1.26 18.64 2.99
C ASN A 157 -0.16 18.43 4.04
N GLU A 158 -0.50 17.81 5.19
CA GLU A 158 0.41 17.37 6.26
C GLU A 158 1.42 18.44 6.72
N ILE A 159 1.03 19.70 6.70
CA ILE A 159 1.92 20.87 6.79
C ILE A 159 2.75 20.94 8.07
N LEU A 160 2.42 20.16 9.11
CA LEU A 160 3.20 20.05 10.34
C LEU A 160 4.07 18.78 10.40
N LEU A 161 4.00 17.88 9.43
CA LEU A 161 4.67 16.59 9.46
C LEU A 161 6.20 16.73 9.57
N VAL A 162 6.81 17.50 8.69
CA VAL A 162 8.26 17.77 8.69
C VAL A 162 8.61 18.87 9.69
N THR A 163 7.71 19.82 9.91
CA THR A 163 7.90 20.95 10.83
C THR A 163 8.29 20.48 12.23
N GLN A 164 7.52 19.58 12.82
CA GLN A 164 7.76 19.06 14.18
C GLN A 164 9.00 18.18 14.29
N ARG A 165 9.49 17.62 13.18
CA ARG A 165 10.72 16.84 13.15
C ARG A 165 11.95 17.72 13.01
N LYS A 166 11.86 18.76 12.20
CA LYS A 166 12.96 19.65 11.88
C LYS A 166 13.27 20.61 13.02
N TYR A 167 12.24 21.17 13.66
CA TYR A 167 12.36 22.16 14.73
C TYR A 167 12.04 21.51 16.07
N LYS A 168 13.01 21.51 16.99
CA LYS A 168 12.94 20.75 18.25
C LYS A 168 12.61 21.62 19.45
N THR A 169 12.86 22.92 19.38
CA THR A 169 12.60 23.86 20.46
C THR A 169 11.39 24.73 20.14
N GLU A 170 10.69 25.19 21.18
CA GLU A 170 9.57 26.12 21.05
C GLU A 170 9.97 27.41 20.32
N ALA A 171 11.16 27.91 20.59
CA ALA A 171 11.72 29.12 19.97
C ALA A 171 11.92 28.97 18.45
N GLU A 172 12.31 27.77 17.98
CA GLU A 172 12.45 27.46 16.56
C GLU A 172 11.09 27.21 15.91
N LEU A 173 10.19 26.53 16.60
CA LEU A 173 8.89 26.10 16.08
C LEU A 173 7.90 27.27 15.93
N LYS A 174 7.87 28.20 16.91
CA LYS A 174 6.91 29.30 16.96
C LYS A 174 6.86 30.16 15.68
N PRO A 175 7.98 30.65 15.12
CA PRO A 175 7.96 31.45 13.89
C PRO A 175 7.42 30.68 12.68
N VAL A 176 7.66 29.36 12.63
CA VAL A 176 7.17 28.49 11.54
C VAL A 176 5.67 28.31 11.64
N LEU A 177 5.13 28.10 12.85
CA LEU A 177 3.69 27.99 13.08
C LEU A 177 2.98 29.30 12.77
N GLU A 178 3.50 30.44 13.20
CA GLU A 178 2.95 31.77 12.92
C GLU A 178 2.88 32.03 11.41
N ARG A 179 3.95 31.71 10.65
CA ARG A 179 4.00 31.82 9.20
C ARG A 179 3.00 30.87 8.53
N THR A 180 2.90 29.64 9.00
CA THR A 180 1.95 28.64 8.49
C THR A 180 0.51 29.09 8.68
N LEU A 181 0.15 29.56 9.86
CA LEU A 181 -1.19 30.09 10.18
C LEU A 181 -1.50 31.34 9.35
N ALA A 182 -0.54 32.26 9.20
CA ALA A 182 -0.73 33.45 8.39
C ALA A 182 -1.00 33.11 6.92
N LEU A 183 -0.25 32.16 6.36
CA LEU A 183 -0.45 31.69 4.98
C LEU A 183 -1.80 30.97 4.84
N ALA A 184 -2.15 30.07 5.75
CA ALA A 184 -3.44 29.36 5.72
C ALA A 184 -4.63 30.34 5.72
N ASN A 185 -4.64 31.31 6.64
CA ASN A 185 -5.68 32.34 6.69
C ASN A 185 -5.71 33.23 5.43
N ARG A 186 -4.55 33.52 4.84
CA ARG A 186 -4.46 34.26 3.57
C ARG A 186 -5.12 33.47 2.44
N LEU A 187 -4.78 32.19 2.31
CA LEU A 187 -5.30 31.32 1.26
C LEU A 187 -6.80 31.05 1.41
N GLU A 188 -7.28 30.87 2.64
CA GLU A 188 -8.72 30.73 2.88
C GLU A 188 -9.51 31.96 2.42
N ARG A 189 -9.04 33.15 2.73
CA ARG A 189 -9.66 34.38 2.26
C ARG A 189 -9.66 34.48 0.73
N VAL A 190 -8.52 34.17 0.10
CA VAL A 190 -8.38 34.16 -1.38
C VAL A 190 -9.35 33.17 -2.01
N LEU A 191 -9.47 31.95 -1.45
CA LEU A 191 -10.40 30.93 -1.93
C LEU A 191 -11.84 31.46 -1.89
N LYS A 192 -12.27 32.05 -0.76
CA LYS A 192 -13.62 32.60 -0.61
C LYS A 192 -13.90 33.83 -1.49
N GLU A 193 -12.85 34.61 -1.84
CA GLU A 193 -12.95 35.71 -2.82
C GLU A 193 -13.18 35.15 -4.24
N GLU A 194 -12.48 34.08 -4.64
CA GLU A 194 -12.58 33.49 -5.98
C GLU A 194 -13.82 32.59 -6.13
N ASP A 195 -14.16 31.81 -5.09
CA ASP A 195 -15.32 30.91 -5.13
C ASP A 195 -15.97 30.78 -3.73
N SER A 196 -17.11 31.43 -3.57
CA SER A 196 -17.93 31.34 -2.35
C SER A 196 -18.94 30.17 -2.39
N THR A 197 -18.98 29.38 -3.46
CA THR A 197 -19.98 28.31 -3.68
C THR A 197 -19.46 26.93 -3.32
N ARG A 198 -18.14 26.73 -3.35
CA ARG A 198 -17.48 25.49 -2.96
C ARG A 198 -16.82 25.64 -1.59
N ILE A 199 -16.59 24.49 -0.97
CA ILE A 199 -15.96 24.45 0.34
C ILE A 199 -14.43 24.38 0.24
N SER A 200 -13.79 24.81 1.32
CA SER A 200 -12.36 24.70 1.53
C SER A 200 -11.98 23.50 2.39
N THR A 201 -10.77 22.97 2.20
CA THR A 201 -10.21 21.90 3.01
C THR A 201 -8.69 21.97 3.09
N MET A 202 -8.14 21.40 4.15
CA MET A 202 -6.74 21.01 4.30
C MET A 202 -6.69 19.56 4.77
N ALA A 203 -5.66 18.83 4.35
CA ALA A 203 -5.42 17.45 4.79
C ALA A 203 -4.34 17.42 5.88
N PHE A 204 -4.60 16.75 6.99
CA PHE A 204 -3.73 16.71 8.16
C PHE A 204 -3.39 15.28 8.55
N HIS A 205 -2.12 14.98 8.83
CA HIS A 205 -1.80 13.69 9.44
C HIS A 205 -2.43 13.59 10.85
N GLY A 206 -2.69 12.37 11.31
CA GLY A 206 -3.41 12.08 12.54
C GLY A 206 -2.72 12.60 13.82
N SER A 207 -2.69 13.94 13.99
CA SER A 207 -2.09 14.62 15.13
C SER A 207 -3.03 15.68 15.69
N ASN A 208 -3.15 15.73 17.02
CA ASN A 208 -3.93 16.77 17.70
C ASN A 208 -3.34 18.19 17.58
N SER A 209 -2.07 18.30 17.17
CA SER A 209 -1.39 19.59 17.00
C SER A 209 -2.12 20.55 16.03
N TYR A 210 -2.86 20.03 15.07
CA TYR A 210 -3.65 20.85 14.16
C TYR A 210 -4.84 21.52 14.86
N ASN A 211 -5.43 20.86 15.85
CA ASN A 211 -6.47 21.45 16.70
C ASN A 211 -5.88 22.47 17.68
N GLU A 212 -4.75 22.14 18.30
CA GLU A 212 -4.04 23.00 19.26
C GLU A 212 -3.54 24.29 18.62
N THR A 213 -3.02 24.22 17.40
CA THR A 213 -2.58 25.40 16.63
C THR A 213 -3.73 26.20 16.03
N GLY A 214 -4.94 25.63 15.95
CA GLY A 214 -6.10 26.26 15.33
C GLY A 214 -6.17 26.09 13.80
N LEU A 215 -5.22 25.38 13.18
CA LEU A 215 -5.22 25.11 11.72
C LEU A 215 -6.49 24.39 11.28
N SER A 216 -6.96 23.41 12.07
CA SER A 216 -8.18 22.65 11.77
C SER A 216 -9.47 23.48 11.73
N LYS A 217 -9.45 24.71 12.25
CA LYS A 217 -10.62 25.61 12.33
C LYS A 217 -10.70 26.62 11.19
N ILE A 218 -9.73 26.63 10.28
CA ILE A 218 -9.65 27.64 9.22
C ILE A 218 -10.56 27.27 8.05
N THR A 219 -10.57 25.99 7.66
CA THR A 219 -11.33 25.49 6.51
C THR A 219 -12.74 25.02 6.88
N ASP A 220 -13.64 24.95 5.90
CA ASP A 220 -15.02 24.49 6.08
C ASP A 220 -15.12 23.05 6.55
N ILE A 221 -14.22 22.17 6.04
CA ILE A 221 -14.11 20.78 6.47
C ILE A 221 -12.65 20.40 6.72
N VAL A 222 -12.45 19.34 7.51
CA VAL A 222 -11.12 18.79 7.80
C VAL A 222 -10.90 17.47 7.06
N GLY A 223 -9.77 17.36 6.35
CA GLY A 223 -9.24 16.09 5.84
C GLY A 223 -8.27 15.48 6.86
N TRP A 224 -8.44 14.20 7.17
CA TRP A 224 -7.53 13.46 8.04
C TRP A 224 -6.80 12.36 7.26
N ASN A 225 -5.47 12.41 7.22
CA ASN A 225 -4.61 11.33 6.71
C ASN A 225 -4.33 10.37 7.85
N LEU A 226 -4.91 9.18 7.81
CA LEU A 226 -4.92 8.25 8.93
C LEU A 226 -4.32 6.90 8.53
N TYR A 227 -3.25 6.50 9.25
CA TYR A 227 -2.48 5.32 8.96
C TYR A 227 -2.25 4.44 10.19
N GLN A 228 -3.18 4.45 11.16
CA GLN A 228 -3.13 3.57 12.33
C GLN A 228 -3.07 2.10 11.90
N GLY A 229 -2.17 1.34 12.51
CA GLY A 229 -1.90 -0.03 12.11
C GLY A 229 -0.95 -0.17 10.92
N TRP A 230 -0.54 0.94 10.27
CA TRP A 230 0.52 0.90 9.26
C TRP A 230 1.78 1.61 9.77
N TYR A 231 1.81 2.92 9.93
CA TYR A 231 2.98 3.66 10.43
C TYR A 231 3.14 3.59 11.96
N GLY A 232 2.11 3.21 12.69
CA GLY A 232 2.14 3.07 14.14
C GLY A 232 0.78 2.69 14.72
N GLY A 233 0.75 2.30 15.99
CA GLY A 233 -0.45 1.85 16.67
C GLY A 233 -1.03 0.54 16.12
N ASP A 234 -2.29 0.29 16.43
CA ASP A 234 -3.07 -0.82 15.91
C ASP A 234 -4.23 -0.33 15.03
N LEU A 235 -4.87 -1.25 14.31
CA LEU A 235 -5.97 -0.93 13.39
C LEU A 235 -7.14 -0.23 14.11
N THR A 236 -7.45 -0.62 15.36
CA THR A 236 -8.55 -0.02 16.13
C THR A 236 -8.27 1.43 16.57
N GLY A 237 -7.06 1.91 16.44
CA GLY A 237 -6.71 3.32 16.61
C GLY A 237 -7.41 4.24 15.62
N PHE A 238 -7.82 3.69 14.46
CA PHE A 238 -8.50 4.45 13.40
C PHE A 238 -9.87 4.96 13.84
N GLU A 239 -10.78 4.07 14.21
CA GLU A 239 -12.13 4.45 14.66
C GLU A 239 -12.10 5.23 15.97
N LYS A 240 -11.13 4.93 16.86
CA LYS A 240 -10.95 5.69 18.11
C LYS A 240 -10.57 7.15 17.85
N PHE A 241 -9.64 7.38 16.90
CA PHE A 241 -9.25 8.74 16.52
C PHE A 241 -10.44 9.51 15.94
N LEU A 242 -11.19 8.90 15.00
CA LEU A 242 -12.35 9.51 14.37
C LEU A 242 -13.45 9.85 15.39
N ALA A 243 -13.77 8.93 16.30
CA ALA A 243 -14.74 9.13 17.35
C ALA A 243 -14.33 10.27 18.29
N GLN A 244 -13.05 10.37 18.64
CA GLN A 244 -12.53 11.45 19.47
C GLN A 244 -12.60 12.81 18.77
N GLN A 245 -12.26 12.88 17.47
CA GLN A 245 -12.37 14.12 16.71
C GLN A 245 -13.83 14.59 16.64
N HIS A 246 -14.76 13.68 16.35
CA HIS A 246 -16.18 13.98 16.31
C HIS A 246 -16.71 14.45 17.68
N GLN A 247 -16.35 13.76 18.77
CA GLN A 247 -16.74 14.16 20.13
C GLN A 247 -16.23 15.56 20.49
N ASN A 248 -15.00 15.90 20.12
CA ASN A 248 -14.38 17.19 20.43
C ASN A 248 -14.90 18.33 19.52
N HIS A 249 -15.31 18.01 18.31
CA HIS A 249 -15.70 18.96 17.25
C HIS A 249 -16.93 18.48 16.48
N PRO A 250 -18.10 18.27 17.14
CA PRO A 250 -19.24 17.57 16.52
C PRO A 250 -19.87 18.31 15.33
N THR A 251 -19.73 19.63 15.27
CA THR A 251 -20.28 20.43 14.16
C THR A 251 -19.33 20.58 12.97
N HIS A 252 -18.08 20.11 13.10
CA HIS A 252 -17.08 20.28 12.05
C HIS A 252 -17.03 19.03 11.16
N PRO A 253 -17.45 19.13 9.90
CA PRO A 253 -17.46 17.98 9.01
C PRO A 253 -16.06 17.45 8.75
N MET A 254 -15.92 16.14 8.66
CA MET A 254 -14.63 15.51 8.38
C MET A 254 -14.70 14.47 7.25
N ILE A 255 -13.58 14.35 6.56
CA ILE A 255 -13.33 13.30 5.56
C ILE A 255 -11.99 12.63 5.87
N VAL A 256 -11.88 11.32 5.67
CA VAL A 256 -10.59 10.64 5.72
C VAL A 256 -9.89 10.84 4.38
N SER A 257 -8.95 11.79 4.35
CA SER A 257 -8.30 12.24 3.11
C SER A 257 -7.19 11.33 2.62
N GLU A 258 -6.64 10.46 3.50
CA GLU A 258 -5.74 9.37 3.11
C GLU A 258 -5.81 8.22 4.11
N TYR A 259 -5.73 6.99 3.59
CA TYR A 259 -5.48 5.76 4.32
C TYR A 259 -4.96 4.69 3.36
N GLY A 260 -4.13 3.75 3.83
CA GLY A 260 -3.61 2.69 2.99
C GLY A 260 -2.40 1.98 3.59
N ALA A 261 -2.12 0.78 3.14
CA ALA A 261 -0.95 -0.02 3.50
C ALA A 261 -0.20 -0.45 2.25
N GLY A 262 1.12 -0.51 2.32
CA GLY A 262 1.97 -0.96 1.22
C GLY A 262 1.91 -2.47 1.03
N SER A 263 2.08 -2.93 -0.21
CA SER A 263 2.20 -4.34 -0.53
C SER A 263 3.13 -4.59 -1.72
N ASP A 264 3.80 -5.73 -1.68
CA ASP A 264 4.69 -6.22 -2.74
C ASP A 264 4.22 -7.62 -3.14
N LYS A 265 3.89 -7.84 -4.41
CA LYS A 265 3.36 -9.13 -4.90
C LYS A 265 4.29 -10.32 -4.70
N ARG A 266 5.55 -10.09 -4.35
CA ARG A 266 6.54 -11.13 -4.05
C ARG A 266 6.49 -11.60 -2.59
N LEU A 267 5.78 -10.84 -1.71
CA LEU A 267 5.72 -11.07 -0.27
C LEU A 267 4.33 -11.52 0.16
N HIS A 268 4.26 -12.68 0.83
CA HIS A 268 3.01 -13.25 1.34
C HIS A 268 3.19 -13.75 2.78
N SER A 269 2.16 -13.65 3.61
CA SER A 269 2.23 -14.06 5.00
C SER A 269 0.94 -14.72 5.49
N LEU A 270 1.08 -15.84 6.19
CA LEU A 270 -0.03 -16.44 6.93
C LEU A 270 -0.30 -15.72 8.26
N HIS A 271 0.67 -14.90 8.72
CA HIS A 271 0.60 -14.11 9.95
C HIS A 271 0.97 -12.65 9.68
N PRO A 272 0.16 -11.93 8.86
CA PRO A 272 0.52 -10.61 8.34
C PRO A 272 0.62 -9.55 9.44
N ARG A 273 1.69 -8.73 9.37
CA ARG A 273 2.05 -7.66 10.31
C ARG A 273 2.29 -6.34 9.58
N ALA A 274 2.11 -5.24 10.30
CA ALA A 274 2.46 -3.92 9.79
C ALA A 274 3.92 -3.88 9.29
N PHE A 275 4.14 -3.27 8.14
CA PHE A 275 5.45 -3.14 7.48
C PHE A 275 6.11 -4.45 7.01
N ASP A 276 5.38 -5.55 6.92
CA ASP A 276 5.88 -6.76 6.27
C ASP A 276 5.71 -6.73 4.75
N PHE A 277 4.96 -5.75 4.24
CA PHE A 277 4.63 -5.55 2.83
C PHE A 277 3.94 -6.75 2.16
N SER A 278 3.40 -7.69 2.95
CA SER A 278 2.63 -8.79 2.40
C SER A 278 1.31 -8.30 1.81
N ILE A 279 0.85 -8.97 0.75
CA ILE A 279 -0.48 -8.73 0.16
C ILE A 279 -1.57 -8.93 1.22
N GLU A 280 -1.41 -9.91 2.09
CA GLU A 280 -2.37 -10.26 3.15
C GLU A 280 -2.46 -9.17 4.22
N TYR A 281 -1.39 -8.41 4.48
CA TYR A 281 -1.50 -7.26 5.38
C TYR A 281 -2.27 -6.10 4.75
N GLN A 282 -2.04 -5.80 3.48
CA GLN A 282 -2.83 -4.80 2.77
C GLN A 282 -4.33 -5.18 2.77
N GLN A 283 -4.64 -6.45 2.51
CA GLN A 283 -6.01 -6.96 2.59
C GLN A 283 -6.61 -6.74 3.97
N LYS A 284 -5.94 -7.23 5.04
CA LYS A 284 -6.39 -7.07 6.43
C LYS A 284 -6.61 -5.60 6.83
N TYR A 285 -5.73 -4.72 6.41
CA TYR A 285 -5.81 -3.28 6.67
C TYR A 285 -7.06 -2.67 6.02
N LEU A 286 -7.28 -2.94 4.74
CA LEU A 286 -8.39 -2.37 3.99
C LEU A 286 -9.74 -2.97 4.37
N GLU A 287 -9.78 -4.27 4.71
CA GLU A 287 -10.95 -4.96 5.23
C GLU A 287 -11.39 -4.43 6.60
N HIS A 288 -10.48 -3.84 7.38
CA HIS A 288 -10.81 -3.13 8.62
C HIS A 288 -11.29 -1.71 8.37
N TYR A 289 -10.61 -0.95 7.51
CA TYR A 289 -10.89 0.48 7.32
C TYR A 289 -12.19 0.76 6.57
N LEU A 290 -12.47 0.00 5.50
CA LEU A 290 -13.59 0.28 4.62
C LEU A 290 -14.96 0.19 5.31
N PRO A 291 -15.27 -0.83 6.13
CA PRO A 291 -16.52 -0.89 6.89
C PRO A 291 -16.70 0.30 7.84
N VAL A 292 -15.64 0.73 8.54
CA VAL A 292 -15.71 1.91 9.43
C VAL A 292 -16.07 3.16 8.63
N LEU A 293 -15.50 3.36 7.45
CA LEU A 293 -15.83 4.50 6.58
C LEU A 293 -17.27 4.45 6.05
N GLU A 294 -17.74 3.28 5.64
CA GLU A 294 -19.09 3.11 5.08
C GLU A 294 -20.18 3.26 6.16
N ASP A 295 -19.97 2.69 7.35
CA ASP A 295 -20.98 2.55 8.39
C ASP A 295 -21.03 3.71 9.37
N THR A 296 -20.04 4.62 9.38
CA THR A 296 -19.99 5.75 10.30
C THR A 296 -20.69 6.98 9.68
N PRO A 297 -21.87 7.41 10.19
CA PRO A 297 -22.67 8.47 9.56
C PRO A 297 -21.97 9.82 9.45
N TYR A 298 -21.32 10.28 10.53
CA TYR A 298 -20.66 11.59 10.59
C TYR A 298 -19.40 11.70 9.73
N ILE A 299 -18.91 10.61 9.14
CA ILE A 299 -17.80 10.67 8.19
C ILE A 299 -18.35 10.87 6.77
N CYS A 300 -17.99 11.99 6.15
CA CYS A 300 -18.44 12.31 4.79
C CYS A 300 -18.01 11.27 3.75
N GLY A 301 -16.87 10.63 3.98
CA GLY A 301 -16.29 9.58 3.15
C GLY A 301 -14.80 9.42 3.37
N GLY A 302 -14.14 8.68 2.48
CA GLY A 302 -12.70 8.49 2.54
C GLY A 302 -12.07 8.34 1.16
N THR A 303 -10.78 8.69 1.06
CA THR A 303 -9.99 8.52 -0.15
C THR A 303 -8.79 7.61 0.12
N HIS A 304 -8.76 6.47 -0.56
CA HIS A 304 -7.65 5.52 -0.43
C HIS A 304 -6.36 6.10 -1.01
N TRP A 305 -5.26 6.00 -0.28
CA TRP A 305 -3.92 6.36 -0.75
C TRP A 305 -3.14 5.12 -1.21
N ASN A 306 -2.97 4.89 -2.46
CA ASN A 306 -3.27 5.65 -3.65
C ASN A 306 -4.01 4.75 -4.66
N PHE A 307 -4.47 5.28 -5.80
CA PHE A 307 -5.02 4.45 -6.86
C PHE A 307 -3.97 3.48 -7.42
N ILE A 308 -2.78 4.01 -7.73
CA ILE A 308 -1.68 3.29 -8.36
C ILE A 308 -0.49 3.13 -7.43
N ASP A 309 0.33 2.11 -7.66
CA ASP A 309 1.71 2.12 -7.25
C ASP A 309 2.45 3.16 -8.08
N PHE A 310 3.04 4.18 -7.45
CA PHE A 310 3.62 5.32 -8.16
C PHE A 310 5.07 5.59 -7.76
N SER A 311 5.79 6.30 -8.64
CA SER A 311 7.19 6.67 -8.43
C SER A 311 7.33 7.65 -7.26
N SER A 312 8.21 7.31 -6.32
CA SER A 312 8.45 8.11 -5.11
C SER A 312 9.92 8.03 -4.71
N ALA A 313 10.69 9.04 -5.05
CA ALA A 313 12.15 9.05 -4.95
C ALA A 313 12.70 8.78 -3.53
N LEU A 314 11.91 9.06 -2.50
CA LEU A 314 12.32 8.91 -1.10
C LEU A 314 11.88 7.58 -0.46
N ARG A 315 11.26 6.67 -1.24
CA ARG A 315 10.87 5.35 -0.76
C ARG A 315 11.98 4.34 -1.04
N ASP A 316 12.34 3.58 0.00
CA ASP A 316 13.44 2.62 -0.05
C ASP A 316 13.03 1.24 0.49
N GLU A 317 11.75 1.04 0.78
CA GLU A 317 11.23 -0.18 1.39
C GLU A 317 11.32 -1.40 0.42
N SER A 318 10.38 -2.30 0.44
CA SER A 318 10.38 -3.55 -0.36
C SER A 318 10.53 -3.31 -1.88
N MET A 319 9.96 -2.22 -2.36
CA MET A 319 10.05 -1.76 -3.76
C MET A 319 10.70 -0.38 -3.80
N PRO A 320 12.03 -0.29 -3.98
CA PRO A 320 12.75 0.99 -3.97
C PRO A 320 12.22 1.97 -5.00
N ARG A 321 12.07 3.23 -4.60
CA ARG A 321 11.55 4.36 -5.41
C ARG A 321 10.08 4.22 -5.83
N ILE A 322 9.32 3.34 -5.15
CA ILE A 322 7.89 3.14 -5.40
C ILE A 322 7.12 3.30 -4.09
N ASN A 323 6.06 4.11 -4.10
CA ASN A 323 5.02 4.05 -3.09
C ASN A 323 4.02 2.96 -3.53
N ASN A 324 4.06 1.81 -2.87
CA ASN A 324 3.35 0.59 -3.27
C ASN A 324 2.02 0.37 -2.53
N LYS A 325 1.34 1.48 -2.17
CA LYS A 325 0.01 1.45 -1.53
C LYS A 325 -1.15 1.40 -2.54
N GLY A 326 -0.86 1.24 -3.84
CA GLY A 326 -1.87 1.20 -4.89
C GLY A 326 -2.92 0.12 -4.70
N LEU A 327 -4.13 0.36 -5.24
CA LEU A 327 -5.15 -0.67 -5.51
C LEU A 327 -4.88 -1.36 -6.85
N VAL A 328 -4.12 -0.71 -7.71
CA VAL A 328 -3.56 -1.31 -8.92
C VAL A 328 -2.04 -1.13 -8.92
N TYR A 329 -1.33 -2.03 -9.59
CA TYR A 329 0.10 -1.90 -9.82
C TYR A 329 0.44 -0.72 -10.74
N ALA A 330 1.72 -0.38 -10.86
CA ALA A 330 2.17 0.73 -11.72
C ALA A 330 1.79 0.55 -13.21
N ASP A 331 1.62 -0.68 -13.67
CA ASP A 331 1.13 -1.03 -15.02
C ASP A 331 -0.39 -1.00 -15.17
N ARG A 332 -1.12 -0.71 -14.08
CA ARG A 332 -2.60 -0.70 -13.95
C ARG A 332 -3.25 -2.07 -13.87
N THR A 333 -2.49 -3.14 -13.69
CA THR A 333 -3.06 -4.43 -13.33
C THR A 333 -3.72 -4.32 -11.94
N PRO A 334 -5.01 -4.66 -11.79
CA PRO A 334 -5.67 -4.64 -10.49
C PRO A 334 -5.02 -5.61 -9.50
N LYS A 335 -4.81 -5.16 -8.25
CA LYS A 335 -4.49 -6.04 -7.13
C LYS A 335 -5.76 -6.75 -6.64
N ASP A 336 -5.62 -7.84 -5.89
CA ASP A 336 -6.80 -8.53 -5.34
C ASP A 336 -7.70 -7.59 -4.52
N VAL A 337 -7.15 -6.64 -3.79
CA VAL A 337 -7.90 -5.64 -2.99
C VAL A 337 -8.74 -4.67 -3.83
N TYR A 338 -8.42 -4.45 -5.11
CA TYR A 338 -9.28 -3.70 -6.02
C TYR A 338 -10.67 -4.36 -6.11
N HIS A 339 -10.72 -5.69 -6.18
CA HIS A 339 -11.97 -6.45 -6.25
C HIS A 339 -12.71 -6.48 -4.92
N TYR A 340 -12.02 -6.30 -3.78
CA TYR A 340 -12.68 -6.06 -2.49
C TYR A 340 -13.49 -4.76 -2.52
N TYR A 341 -12.88 -3.66 -2.99
CA TYR A 341 -13.59 -2.39 -3.17
C TYR A 341 -14.72 -2.51 -4.19
N GLN A 342 -14.49 -3.21 -5.29
CA GLN A 342 -15.53 -3.46 -6.30
C GLN A 342 -16.72 -4.22 -5.69
N ALA A 343 -16.49 -5.26 -4.90
CA ALA A 343 -17.54 -6.00 -4.21
C ALA A 343 -18.32 -5.12 -3.22
N ALA A 344 -17.60 -4.23 -2.50
CA ALA A 344 -18.23 -3.34 -1.53
C ALA A 344 -19.02 -2.21 -2.18
N TRP A 345 -18.55 -1.62 -3.27
CA TRP A 345 -19.11 -0.42 -3.86
C TRP A 345 -20.10 -0.67 -5.01
N ARG A 346 -19.92 -1.75 -5.80
CA ARG A 346 -20.80 -2.08 -6.92
C ARG A 346 -21.99 -2.95 -6.44
N LYS A 347 -23.19 -2.37 -6.52
CA LYS A 347 -24.44 -3.07 -6.18
C LYS A 347 -25.24 -3.43 -7.43
N ASP A 348 -24.83 -2.96 -8.58
CA ASP A 348 -25.47 -3.07 -9.89
C ASP A 348 -24.97 -4.26 -10.71
N ILE A 349 -23.77 -4.79 -10.41
CA ILE A 349 -23.18 -5.95 -11.07
C ILE A 349 -22.74 -7.00 -10.05
N PRO A 350 -22.71 -8.30 -10.42
CA PRO A 350 -22.10 -9.32 -9.59
C PRO A 350 -20.58 -9.18 -9.59
N VAL A 351 -19.98 -9.39 -8.42
CA VAL A 351 -18.54 -9.50 -8.25
C VAL A 351 -18.24 -10.84 -7.59
N LEU A 352 -17.36 -11.63 -8.20
CA LEU A 352 -16.83 -12.88 -7.67
C LEU A 352 -15.38 -12.98 -8.11
N HIS A 353 -14.45 -12.93 -7.14
CA HIS A 353 -13.02 -12.91 -7.41
C HIS A 353 -12.28 -13.77 -6.38
N ILE A 354 -11.56 -14.79 -6.87
CA ILE A 354 -10.65 -15.57 -6.04
C ILE A 354 -9.40 -14.72 -5.79
N ALA A 355 -9.25 -14.21 -4.56
CA ALA A 355 -8.17 -13.33 -4.14
C ALA A 355 -6.87 -14.13 -3.94
N SER A 356 -6.32 -14.64 -5.03
CA SER A 356 -5.09 -15.42 -5.11
C SER A 356 -4.31 -15.12 -6.40
N ARG A 357 -4.73 -14.12 -7.17
CA ARG A 357 -4.02 -13.69 -8.38
C ARG A 357 -2.69 -13.00 -8.06
N ASP A 358 -2.63 -12.37 -6.90
CA ASP A 358 -1.39 -11.82 -6.37
C ASP A 358 -0.50 -12.90 -5.72
N TRP A 359 -0.99 -14.13 -5.52
CA TRP A 359 -0.26 -15.25 -4.94
C TRP A 359 -0.54 -16.57 -5.68
N THR A 360 -0.10 -16.65 -6.91
CA THR A 360 -0.22 -17.87 -7.73
C THR A 360 0.85 -18.91 -7.42
N ASP A 361 2.07 -18.47 -7.03
CA ASP A 361 3.19 -19.34 -6.71
C ASP A 361 3.25 -19.56 -5.21
N ARG A 362 2.68 -20.68 -4.75
CA ARG A 362 2.58 -21.04 -3.34
C ARG A 362 3.52 -22.17 -2.99
N ALA A 363 4.00 -22.16 -1.76
CA ALA A 363 4.74 -23.27 -1.19
C ALA A 363 4.21 -23.58 0.22
N GLY A 364 4.49 -24.77 0.72
CA GLY A 364 4.12 -25.11 2.09
C GLY A 364 4.82 -26.37 2.57
N VAL A 365 5.05 -26.45 3.89
CA VAL A 365 5.72 -27.59 4.53
C VAL A 365 4.76 -28.76 4.65
N GLN A 366 5.08 -29.86 3.99
CA GLN A 366 4.24 -31.05 3.88
C GLN A 366 4.71 -32.16 4.84
N GLN A 367 3.78 -32.66 5.65
CA GLN A 367 4.02 -33.80 6.55
C GLN A 367 3.69 -35.12 5.82
N GLY A 368 4.72 -35.84 5.39
CA GLY A 368 4.55 -37.04 4.58
C GLY A 368 3.78 -36.76 3.29
N ASN A 369 2.65 -37.43 3.07
CA ASN A 369 1.76 -37.22 1.93
C ASN A 369 0.47 -36.45 2.30
N ALA A 370 0.38 -35.90 3.50
CA ALA A 370 -0.79 -35.12 3.89
C ALA A 370 -0.88 -33.82 3.06
N PRO A 371 -2.10 -33.34 2.73
CA PRO A 371 -2.24 -32.06 2.07
C PRO A 371 -1.78 -30.91 2.97
N VAL A 372 -1.27 -29.85 2.36
CA VAL A 372 -0.96 -28.59 3.05
C VAL A 372 -2.20 -27.71 2.99
N TYR A 373 -2.72 -27.31 4.12
CA TYR A 373 -3.86 -26.40 4.18
C TYR A 373 -3.39 -24.94 4.15
N LEU A 374 -3.86 -24.19 3.16
CA LEU A 374 -3.59 -22.77 3.04
C LEU A 374 -4.90 -21.99 2.82
N PRO A 375 -5.02 -20.79 3.37
CA PRO A 375 -6.21 -19.97 3.18
C PRO A 375 -6.33 -19.49 1.73
N VAL A 376 -7.55 -19.56 1.20
CA VAL A 376 -7.96 -18.93 -0.05
C VAL A 376 -9.14 -18.03 0.23
N LYS A 377 -8.97 -16.75 -0.04
CA LYS A 377 -9.98 -15.71 0.16
C LYS A 377 -10.73 -15.46 -1.15
N ILE A 378 -12.00 -15.16 -1.05
CA ILE A 378 -12.87 -14.78 -2.17
C ILE A 378 -13.49 -13.43 -1.86
N TYR A 379 -13.34 -12.45 -2.74
CA TYR A 379 -14.02 -11.16 -2.67
C TYR A 379 -15.30 -11.20 -3.51
N THR A 380 -16.44 -10.87 -2.90
CA THR A 380 -17.73 -11.01 -3.56
C THR A 380 -18.82 -10.17 -2.89
N ASN A 381 -19.79 -9.72 -3.70
CA ASN A 381 -21.05 -9.15 -3.23
C ASN A 381 -22.23 -10.16 -3.26
N LEU A 382 -21.94 -11.44 -3.51
CA LEU A 382 -22.89 -12.54 -3.40
C LEU A 382 -23.08 -12.91 -1.92
N SER A 383 -24.27 -13.40 -1.56
CA SER A 383 -24.56 -13.79 -0.16
C SER A 383 -23.88 -15.09 0.28
N GLU A 384 -23.54 -15.96 -0.69
CA GLU A 384 -22.94 -17.27 -0.47
C GLU A 384 -22.10 -17.65 -1.70
N VAL A 385 -20.99 -18.33 -1.48
CA VAL A 385 -20.12 -18.86 -2.54
C VAL A 385 -19.69 -20.29 -2.22
N GLU A 386 -19.48 -21.09 -3.25
CA GLU A 386 -18.94 -22.45 -3.19
C GLU A 386 -17.59 -22.49 -3.88
N LEU A 387 -16.59 -23.07 -3.21
CA LEU A 387 -15.23 -23.22 -3.76
C LEU A 387 -14.94 -24.69 -4.06
N PHE A 388 -14.24 -24.93 -5.15
CA PHE A 388 -13.80 -26.24 -5.61
C PHE A 388 -12.27 -26.22 -5.82
N ILE A 389 -11.64 -27.35 -5.54
CA ILE A 389 -10.27 -27.66 -5.96
C ILE A 389 -10.26 -28.90 -6.84
N ASP A 390 -9.73 -28.81 -8.05
CA ASP A 390 -9.70 -29.91 -9.05
C ASP A 390 -11.06 -30.60 -9.24
N GLY A 391 -12.18 -29.83 -9.15
CA GLY A 391 -13.55 -30.31 -9.30
C GLY A 391 -14.17 -30.88 -8.02
N ILE A 392 -13.44 -30.96 -6.92
CA ILE A 392 -13.92 -31.42 -5.63
C ILE A 392 -14.46 -30.21 -4.83
N SER A 393 -15.73 -30.24 -4.44
CA SER A 393 -16.33 -29.17 -3.63
C SER A 393 -15.72 -29.13 -2.22
N LEU A 394 -15.34 -27.95 -1.77
CA LEU A 394 -14.95 -27.65 -0.40
C LEU A 394 -16.12 -27.12 0.44
N GLY A 395 -17.33 -27.17 -0.14
CA GLY A 395 -18.55 -26.68 0.49
C GLY A 395 -18.82 -25.20 0.20
N LYS A 396 -19.87 -24.72 0.85
CA LYS A 396 -20.36 -23.35 0.70
C LYS A 396 -20.06 -22.54 1.95
N GLN A 397 -19.74 -21.26 1.73
CA GLN A 397 -19.58 -20.28 2.82
C GLN A 397 -20.42 -19.03 2.57
N LYS A 398 -21.01 -18.50 3.64
CA LYS A 398 -21.65 -17.19 3.64
C LYS A 398 -20.58 -16.09 3.52
N THR A 399 -20.93 -15.04 2.82
CA THR A 399 -20.08 -13.86 2.69
C THR A 399 -20.29 -12.94 3.88
N GLU A 400 -19.20 -12.55 4.52
CA GLU A 400 -19.17 -11.54 5.58
C GLU A 400 -18.25 -10.39 5.14
N ASN A 401 -18.73 -9.15 5.24
CA ASN A 401 -17.96 -7.96 4.80
C ASN A 401 -17.32 -8.15 3.41
N TYR A 402 -18.08 -8.67 2.45
CA TYR A 402 -17.67 -8.94 1.06
C TYR A 402 -16.55 -9.97 0.91
N THR A 403 -16.33 -10.79 1.93
CA THR A 403 -15.25 -11.79 1.98
C THR A 403 -15.77 -13.16 2.40
N ALA A 404 -15.28 -14.22 1.76
CA ALA A 404 -15.39 -15.60 2.22
C ALA A 404 -14.00 -16.24 2.18
N THR A 405 -13.60 -16.98 3.23
CA THR A 405 -12.26 -17.60 3.32
C THR A 405 -12.41 -19.10 3.51
N PHE A 406 -11.67 -19.88 2.70
CA PHE A 406 -11.65 -21.33 2.73
C PHE A 406 -10.27 -21.83 3.10
N GLU A 407 -10.19 -22.87 3.95
CA GLU A 407 -8.98 -23.65 4.17
C GLU A 407 -8.87 -24.70 3.07
N VAL A 408 -7.94 -24.52 2.13
CA VAL A 408 -7.83 -25.33 0.92
C VAL A 408 -6.70 -26.35 1.03
N PRO A 409 -6.97 -27.66 0.81
CA PRO A 409 -5.97 -28.74 0.88
C PRO A 409 -5.15 -28.83 -0.39
N PHE A 410 -3.96 -28.26 -0.41
CA PHE A 410 -3.02 -28.37 -1.52
C PHE A 410 -2.21 -29.66 -1.43
N SER A 411 -2.31 -30.52 -2.45
CA SER A 411 -1.52 -31.76 -2.58
C SER A 411 -0.90 -31.92 -3.98
N ASN A 412 -1.54 -31.34 -5.01
CA ASN A 412 -1.07 -31.38 -6.38
C ASN A 412 -0.27 -30.11 -6.72
N ARG A 413 0.70 -30.23 -7.63
CA ARG A 413 1.56 -29.11 -8.03
C ARG A 413 0.84 -27.99 -8.80
N ASN A 414 -0.24 -28.30 -9.53
CA ASN A 414 -0.95 -27.33 -10.38
C ASN A 414 -2.48 -27.43 -10.17
N PRO A 415 -2.99 -27.28 -8.94
CA PRO A 415 -4.42 -27.39 -8.69
C PRO A 415 -5.18 -26.25 -9.37
N PHE A 416 -6.42 -26.55 -9.79
CA PHE A 416 -7.35 -25.57 -10.32
C PHE A 416 -8.40 -25.23 -9.25
N LEU A 417 -8.41 -23.96 -8.85
CA LEU A 417 -9.44 -23.39 -8.00
C LEU A 417 -10.60 -22.86 -8.86
N PHE A 418 -11.81 -23.16 -8.46
CA PHE A 418 -13.02 -22.70 -9.13
C PHE A 418 -14.05 -22.29 -8.08
N ALA A 419 -14.57 -21.08 -8.20
CA ALA A 419 -15.60 -20.54 -7.33
C ALA A 419 -16.89 -20.30 -8.12
N GLN A 420 -18.05 -20.53 -7.48
CA GLN A 420 -19.34 -20.19 -8.04
C GLN A 420 -20.30 -19.65 -6.98
N GLY A 421 -21.26 -18.86 -7.43
CA GLY A 421 -22.35 -18.37 -6.60
C GLY A 421 -23.53 -17.89 -7.45
N ASN A 422 -24.60 -17.42 -6.82
CA ASN A 422 -25.80 -16.96 -7.51
C ASN A 422 -26.01 -15.46 -7.29
N TYR A 423 -26.26 -14.74 -8.37
CA TYR A 423 -26.66 -13.33 -8.36
C TYR A 423 -27.95 -13.16 -9.15
N GLN A 424 -29.05 -12.84 -8.46
CA GLN A 424 -30.36 -12.61 -9.08
C GLN A 424 -30.83 -13.76 -10.03
N GLY A 425 -30.58 -15.02 -9.62
CA GLY A 425 -30.93 -16.20 -10.38
C GLY A 425 -29.94 -16.62 -11.48
N LYS A 426 -28.85 -15.88 -11.66
CA LYS A 426 -27.77 -16.23 -12.61
C LYS A 426 -26.55 -16.76 -11.87
N THR A 427 -25.95 -17.81 -12.39
CA THR A 427 -24.68 -18.33 -11.88
C THR A 427 -23.52 -17.41 -12.28
N VAL A 428 -22.72 -17.02 -11.31
CA VAL A 428 -21.47 -16.26 -11.48
C VAL A 428 -20.31 -17.17 -11.11
N GLN A 429 -19.23 -17.11 -11.86
CA GLN A 429 -18.11 -18.04 -11.73
C GLN A 429 -16.77 -17.31 -11.84
N ASP A 430 -15.76 -17.83 -11.15
CA ASP A 430 -14.37 -17.43 -11.30
C ASP A 430 -13.46 -18.66 -11.19
N GLY A 431 -12.30 -18.64 -11.86
CA GLY A 431 -11.37 -19.76 -11.85
C GLY A 431 -9.91 -19.33 -11.96
N LEU A 432 -9.03 -20.08 -11.29
CA LEU A 432 -7.61 -19.77 -11.18
C LEU A 432 -6.77 -21.05 -11.05
N ARG A 433 -5.63 -21.12 -11.74
CA ARG A 433 -4.60 -22.12 -11.48
C ARG A 433 -3.60 -21.60 -10.46
N ILE A 434 -3.23 -22.46 -9.53
CA ILE A 434 -2.17 -22.24 -8.54
C ILE A 434 -0.99 -23.10 -8.92
N ASN A 435 0.22 -22.57 -8.81
CA ASN A 435 1.46 -23.32 -8.86
C ASN A 435 1.87 -23.62 -7.41
N PHE A 436 1.71 -24.87 -6.96
CA PHE A 436 1.99 -25.24 -5.59
C PHE A 436 3.25 -26.10 -5.50
N THR A 437 4.18 -25.71 -4.62
CA THR A 437 5.43 -26.45 -4.35
C THR A 437 5.36 -27.05 -2.93
N PRO A 438 5.11 -28.37 -2.80
CA PRO A 438 5.22 -29.03 -1.52
C PRO A 438 6.68 -29.15 -1.10
N ILE A 439 6.99 -28.71 0.12
CA ILE A 439 8.32 -28.83 0.73
C ILE A 439 8.24 -29.87 1.85
N PRO A 440 9.03 -30.95 1.80
CA PRO A 440 8.99 -31.98 2.85
C PRO A 440 9.39 -31.43 4.22
N ALA A 441 8.61 -31.75 5.26
CA ALA A 441 8.97 -31.43 6.63
C ALA A 441 10.19 -32.23 7.10
N CYS A 442 10.25 -33.52 6.68
CA CYS A 442 11.38 -34.44 6.95
C CYS A 442 12.09 -34.72 5.63
N LEU A 443 13.39 -34.47 5.57
CA LEU A 443 14.20 -34.68 4.37
C LEU A 443 14.70 -36.12 4.32
N ASP A 444 14.45 -36.82 3.20
CA ASP A 444 14.95 -38.18 2.94
C ASP A 444 15.50 -38.29 1.50
N ALA A 445 16.16 -39.41 1.21
CA ALA A 445 16.80 -39.62 -0.09
C ALA A 445 15.82 -39.61 -1.29
N ASN A 446 14.52 -39.85 -1.07
CA ASN A 446 13.51 -39.89 -2.11
C ASN A 446 12.97 -38.48 -2.43
N ASN A 447 12.77 -37.67 -1.40
CA ASN A 447 12.14 -36.35 -1.55
C ASN A 447 13.13 -35.21 -1.80
N LEU A 448 14.43 -35.42 -1.55
CA LEU A 448 15.49 -34.43 -1.83
C LEU A 448 15.88 -34.33 -3.30
N LYS A 449 15.59 -35.35 -4.11
CA LYS A 449 16.00 -35.36 -5.51
C LYS A 449 15.32 -34.23 -6.30
N GLY A 450 16.13 -33.25 -6.73
CA GLY A 450 15.65 -32.08 -7.44
C GLY A 450 14.91 -31.05 -6.58
N LEU A 451 14.95 -31.20 -5.25
CA LEU A 451 14.42 -30.21 -4.31
C LEU A 451 15.41 -29.06 -4.14
N GLU A 452 14.92 -27.84 -4.22
CA GLU A 452 15.57 -26.63 -3.71
C GLU A 452 14.78 -26.13 -2.50
N LEU A 453 15.34 -26.33 -1.32
CA LEU A 453 14.78 -25.81 -0.06
C LEU A 453 15.39 -24.44 0.20
N ALA A 454 14.59 -23.40 0.08
CA ALA A 454 14.99 -22.00 0.28
C ALA A 454 14.20 -21.37 1.41
N VAL A 455 14.87 -20.69 2.33
CA VAL A 455 14.27 -20.10 3.52
C VAL A 455 14.67 -18.62 3.64
N ASN A 456 13.66 -17.76 3.81
CA ASN A 456 13.78 -16.35 4.10
C ASN A 456 14.03 -16.15 5.60
N VAL A 457 15.31 -16.16 6.00
CA VAL A 457 15.72 -16.25 7.41
C VAL A 457 15.39 -14.97 8.17
N GLY A 458 14.80 -15.11 9.34
CA GLY A 458 14.34 -13.98 10.17
C GLY A 458 13.04 -13.34 9.69
N SER A 459 12.33 -13.97 8.76
CA SER A 459 11.06 -13.48 8.20
C SER A 459 9.91 -14.47 8.44
N GLN A 460 8.70 -13.94 8.61
CA GLN A 460 7.45 -14.71 8.61
C GLN A 460 6.76 -14.69 7.23
N CYS A 461 7.42 -14.10 6.23
CA CYS A 461 6.89 -14.00 4.88
C CYS A 461 7.50 -15.04 3.95
N PHE A 462 6.66 -15.65 3.12
CA PHE A 462 7.09 -16.24 1.86
C PHE A 462 7.60 -15.11 0.96
N PHE A 463 8.62 -15.40 0.20
CA PHE A 463 9.13 -14.49 -0.83
C PHE A 463 9.29 -15.27 -2.14
N THR A 464 8.68 -14.78 -3.23
CA THR A 464 8.88 -15.37 -4.56
C THR A 464 9.76 -14.44 -5.40
N SER A 465 10.92 -14.95 -5.83
CA SER A 465 11.86 -14.20 -6.64
C SER A 465 11.34 -14.05 -8.07
N ASP A 466 11.29 -12.82 -8.60
CA ASP A 466 10.94 -12.56 -10.00
C ASP A 466 11.99 -13.11 -10.99
N GLU A 467 13.26 -13.22 -10.55
CA GLU A 467 14.35 -13.71 -11.41
C GLU A 467 14.40 -15.24 -11.50
N SER A 468 14.37 -15.92 -10.34
CA SER A 468 14.53 -17.37 -10.28
C SER A 468 13.20 -18.13 -10.24
N GLN A 469 12.08 -17.43 -10.02
CA GLN A 469 10.75 -18.02 -9.76
C GLN A 469 10.74 -18.98 -8.57
N LEU A 470 11.77 -18.92 -7.72
CA LEU A 470 11.88 -19.73 -6.51
C LEU A 470 11.11 -19.07 -5.37
N THR A 471 10.28 -19.84 -4.69
CA THR A 471 9.59 -19.42 -3.47
C THR A 471 10.43 -19.77 -2.25
N TRP A 472 10.81 -18.76 -1.49
CA TRP A 472 11.49 -18.85 -0.21
C TRP A 472 10.44 -18.94 0.90
N LEU A 473 10.58 -19.97 1.76
CA LEU A 473 9.69 -20.21 2.89
C LEU A 473 9.93 -19.24 4.05
N PRO A 474 8.93 -18.97 4.88
CA PRO A 474 9.15 -18.35 6.19
C PRO A 474 10.14 -19.14 7.03
N ASP A 475 10.86 -18.43 7.90
CA ASP A 475 11.80 -19.03 8.84
C ASP A 475 11.09 -19.82 9.96
N GLN A 476 11.70 -20.92 10.40
CA GLN A 476 11.16 -21.73 11.49
C GLN A 476 12.25 -22.20 12.46
N PRO A 477 11.92 -22.40 13.76
CA PRO A 477 12.86 -22.98 14.70
C PRO A 477 13.16 -24.45 14.35
N TYR A 478 14.39 -24.88 14.55
CA TYR A 478 14.76 -26.27 14.36
C TYR A 478 14.00 -27.18 15.33
N ALA A 479 13.48 -28.28 14.81
CA ALA A 479 12.93 -29.40 15.54
C ALA A 479 13.54 -30.70 15.02
N ALA A 480 13.74 -31.67 15.88
CA ALA A 480 14.32 -32.98 15.52
C ALA A 480 13.50 -33.66 14.41
N GLY A 481 14.19 -34.19 13.39
CA GLY A 481 13.58 -34.76 12.18
C GLY A 481 13.16 -33.75 11.14
N SER A 482 13.53 -32.46 11.26
CA SER A 482 13.16 -31.38 10.40
C SER A 482 14.36 -30.48 10.05
N TRP A 483 14.11 -29.20 9.82
CA TRP A 483 15.12 -28.18 9.55
C TRP A 483 14.71 -26.85 10.20
N GLY A 484 15.69 -25.95 10.42
CA GLY A 484 15.41 -24.64 10.97
C GLY A 484 16.59 -23.99 11.69
N TYR A 485 16.32 -22.80 12.21
CA TYR A 485 17.30 -21.99 12.93
C TYR A 485 17.51 -22.45 14.39
N ILE A 486 18.68 -22.14 14.93
CA ILE A 486 19.05 -22.32 16.33
C ILE A 486 19.49 -20.95 16.87
N GLY A 487 18.78 -20.45 17.89
CA GLY A 487 19.06 -19.15 18.51
C GLY A 487 18.70 -17.94 17.62
N GLY A 488 19.01 -16.76 18.14
CA GLY A 488 18.86 -15.52 17.42
C GLY A 488 17.49 -14.85 17.48
N LYS A 489 17.43 -13.62 16.95
CA LYS A 489 16.26 -12.73 16.96
C LYS A 489 15.99 -12.19 15.56
N GLU A 490 14.74 -11.94 15.22
CA GLU A 490 14.34 -11.28 13.97
C GLU A 490 14.90 -9.85 13.94
N GLY A 491 15.42 -9.45 12.77
CA GLY A 491 15.89 -8.10 12.48
C GLY A 491 15.42 -7.68 11.09
N THR A 492 15.11 -6.40 10.91
CA THR A 492 14.63 -5.86 9.64
C THR A 492 15.27 -4.53 9.31
N ALA A 493 15.42 -4.23 8.01
CA ALA A 493 15.77 -2.92 7.50
C ALA A 493 14.69 -2.47 6.49
N GLN A 494 14.40 -1.16 6.50
CA GLN A 494 13.50 -0.52 5.54
C GLN A 494 14.34 0.36 4.59
N THR A 495 15.32 -0.26 3.97
CA THR A 495 16.31 0.42 3.11
C THR A 495 16.58 -0.47 1.91
N GLU A 496 16.72 0.14 0.74
CA GLU A 496 17.11 -0.55 -0.48
C GLU A 496 18.38 -1.38 -0.29
N ILE A 497 18.33 -2.63 -0.70
CA ILE A 497 19.50 -3.50 -0.75
C ILE A 497 20.04 -3.51 -2.18
N GLN A 498 21.28 -3.07 -2.32
CA GLN A 498 21.97 -3.02 -3.61
C GLN A 498 22.54 -4.38 -4.02
N ASN A 499 22.91 -4.53 -5.30
CA ASN A 499 23.47 -5.75 -5.90
C ASN A 499 22.49 -6.95 -5.93
N THR A 500 21.19 -6.69 -5.92
CA THR A 500 20.17 -7.74 -6.05
C THR A 500 18.84 -7.15 -6.53
N ALA A 501 18.07 -7.92 -7.28
CA ALA A 501 16.65 -7.64 -7.53
C ALA A 501 15.74 -8.20 -6.42
N ASP A 502 16.26 -9.13 -5.62
CA ASP A 502 15.56 -9.79 -4.51
C ASP A 502 15.74 -9.00 -3.17
N GLY A 503 15.65 -7.67 -3.22
CA GLY A 503 15.86 -6.80 -2.06
C GLY A 503 15.15 -7.24 -0.79
N PRO A 504 13.83 -7.56 -0.82
CA PRO A 504 13.09 -7.99 0.37
C PRO A 504 13.70 -9.19 1.11
N LEU A 505 14.28 -10.16 0.38
CA LEU A 505 14.96 -11.32 0.96
C LEU A 505 16.18 -10.94 1.82
N PHE A 506 16.80 -9.80 1.53
CA PHE A 506 17.96 -9.28 2.25
C PHE A 506 17.61 -8.18 3.27
N GLN A 507 16.37 -7.71 3.28
CA GLN A 507 15.88 -6.72 4.26
C GLN A 507 15.50 -7.36 5.60
N THR A 508 15.37 -8.68 5.66
CA THR A 508 15.14 -9.45 6.89
C THR A 508 16.36 -10.31 7.22
N LEU A 509 16.61 -10.56 8.50
CA LEU A 509 17.68 -11.42 8.96
C LEU A 509 17.36 -11.98 10.35
N ARG A 510 18.06 -13.05 10.70
CA ARG A 510 18.16 -13.50 12.07
C ARG A 510 19.49 -13.03 12.67
N ASN A 511 19.40 -12.10 13.60
CA ASN A 511 20.53 -11.54 14.35
C ASN A 511 20.85 -12.42 15.56
N GLU A 512 22.12 -12.45 15.99
CA GLU A 512 22.59 -13.31 17.09
C GLU A 512 22.31 -14.81 16.84
N ILE A 513 22.31 -15.24 15.57
CA ILE A 513 22.07 -16.63 15.19
C ILE A 513 23.25 -17.51 15.68
N GLU A 514 22.93 -18.66 16.29
CA GLU A 514 23.90 -19.65 16.71
C GLU A 514 24.16 -20.70 15.63
N GLY A 515 23.12 -21.06 14.88
CA GLY A 515 23.24 -22.05 13.82
C GLY A 515 21.97 -22.23 13.00
N TYR A 516 22.11 -23.07 11.97
CA TYR A 516 21.02 -23.58 11.17
C TYR A 516 21.23 -25.08 10.91
N ARG A 517 20.18 -25.88 11.09
CA ARG A 517 20.30 -27.33 10.98
C ARG A 517 19.25 -27.92 10.05
N PHE A 518 19.68 -28.91 9.27
CA PHE A 518 18.83 -29.78 8.45
C PHE A 518 19.10 -31.22 8.85
N ASP A 519 18.09 -31.95 9.27
CA ASP A 519 18.18 -33.41 9.38
C ASP A 519 17.99 -33.95 7.96
N ALA A 520 19.12 -34.27 7.30
CA ALA A 520 19.20 -34.65 5.91
C ALA A 520 20.12 -35.85 5.72
N PRO A 521 19.79 -36.78 4.79
CA PRO A 521 20.58 -38.01 4.60
C PRO A 521 21.98 -37.70 4.05
N GLN A 522 22.82 -38.75 4.01
CA GLN A 522 24.14 -38.69 3.37
C GLN A 522 24.02 -38.35 1.89
N GLY A 523 24.96 -37.54 1.37
CA GLY A 523 24.93 -37.10 -0.02
C GLY A 523 25.84 -35.90 -0.29
N VAL A 524 25.77 -35.37 -1.51
CA VAL A 524 26.50 -34.16 -1.90
C VAL A 524 25.52 -32.99 -2.00
N TYR A 525 25.85 -31.91 -1.32
CA TYR A 525 24.95 -30.75 -1.20
C TYR A 525 25.63 -29.44 -1.61
N GLU A 526 24.86 -28.57 -2.25
CA GLU A 526 25.12 -27.16 -2.39
C GLU A 526 24.36 -26.42 -1.30
N ILE A 527 25.05 -25.60 -0.53
CA ILE A 527 24.49 -24.69 0.47
C ILE A 527 24.81 -23.27 0.06
N GLU A 528 23.78 -22.45 -0.11
CA GLU A 528 23.93 -21.03 -0.38
C GLU A 528 23.47 -20.22 0.84
N LEU A 529 24.36 -19.38 1.39
CA LEU A 529 24.08 -18.49 2.51
C LEU A 529 24.03 -17.04 2.02
N LEU A 530 23.00 -16.31 2.45
CA LEU A 530 22.76 -14.92 2.07
C LEU A 530 23.04 -14.00 3.25
N PHE A 531 23.76 -12.90 2.98
CA PHE A 531 24.14 -11.94 3.98
C PHE A 531 23.93 -10.50 3.49
N THR A 532 23.47 -9.63 4.39
CA THR A 532 23.50 -8.17 4.23
C THR A 532 23.71 -7.54 5.59
N ASP A 533 24.76 -6.76 5.72
CA ASP A 533 25.01 -6.01 6.95
C ASP A 533 24.13 -4.75 6.95
N ILE A 534 23.13 -4.75 7.84
CA ILE A 534 22.16 -3.66 8.01
C ILE A 534 22.47 -2.78 9.25
N PHE A 535 23.56 -3.04 9.96
CA PHE A 535 23.89 -2.42 11.25
C PHE A 535 24.65 -1.07 11.09
N ARG A 536 24.26 -0.29 10.11
CA ARG A 536 24.71 1.08 9.90
C ARG A 536 23.55 2.04 10.07
N ARG A 537 23.81 3.18 10.72
CA ARG A 537 22.84 4.29 10.77
C ARG A 537 22.66 4.86 9.35
N ASN A 538 21.50 4.67 8.77
CA ASN A 538 21.10 5.44 7.60
C ASN A 538 20.66 6.84 8.04
N ALA A 539 21.07 7.88 7.30
CA ALA A 539 20.45 9.18 7.40
C ALA A 539 18.96 9.00 7.02
N GLY A 540 18.08 9.13 8.02
CA GLY A 540 16.69 8.69 7.94
C GLY A 540 15.98 9.22 6.70
N ILE A 541 15.20 8.34 6.10
CA ILE A 541 14.25 8.65 5.03
C ILE A 541 13.12 9.48 5.64
N ALA A 542 12.63 10.46 4.91
CA ALA A 542 11.68 11.46 5.38
C ALA A 542 10.37 10.89 6.00
N TYR A 543 10.03 9.64 5.68
CA TYR A 543 8.79 8.99 6.10
C TYR A 543 8.95 7.92 7.21
N GLN A 544 10.15 7.71 7.76
CA GLN A 544 10.34 6.81 8.91
C GLN A 544 9.98 7.53 10.22
N LEU A 545 8.71 7.43 10.58
CA LEU A 545 8.11 8.23 11.66
C LEU A 545 8.61 7.89 13.07
N ASP A 546 8.97 6.65 13.39
CA ASP A 546 9.12 6.17 14.78
C ASP A 546 10.43 5.43 15.09
N ARG A 547 11.48 5.57 14.30
CA ARG A 547 12.74 4.87 14.60
C ARG A 547 13.81 5.80 15.21
N ASN A 548 13.60 6.16 16.48
CA ASN A 548 14.62 6.73 17.36
C ASN A 548 15.64 5.69 17.87
N GLY A 549 15.84 4.58 17.17
CA GLY A 549 16.90 3.64 17.48
C GLY A 549 18.25 4.24 17.15
N GLN A 550 19.02 4.62 18.16
CA GLN A 550 20.47 4.85 18.05
C GLN A 550 21.11 3.48 17.74
N GLN A 551 21.12 3.07 16.48
CA GLN A 551 22.02 1.99 16.06
C GLN A 551 23.39 2.61 15.81
N GLU A 552 24.34 2.26 16.64
CA GLU A 552 25.75 2.50 16.35
C GLU A 552 26.18 1.71 15.13
N ASN A 553 27.08 2.26 14.31
CA ASN A 553 27.72 1.49 13.25
C ASN A 553 28.48 0.33 13.89
N ARG A 554 28.01 -0.89 13.66
CA ARG A 554 28.69 -2.10 14.14
C ARG A 554 29.17 -2.89 12.94
N GLU A 555 30.47 -3.10 12.89
CA GLU A 555 31.08 -4.04 11.97
C GLU A 555 30.99 -5.44 12.59
N SER A 556 30.43 -6.39 11.86
CA SER A 556 30.34 -7.78 12.29
C SER A 556 31.36 -8.63 11.55
N THR A 557 32.04 -9.48 12.30
CA THR A 557 33.01 -10.47 11.78
C THR A 557 32.78 -11.79 12.51
N PHE A 558 32.60 -12.89 11.76
CA PHE A 558 32.30 -14.20 12.33
C PHE A 558 32.80 -15.34 11.42
N GLY A 559 33.13 -16.45 12.04
CA GLY A 559 33.45 -17.70 11.35
C GLY A 559 32.21 -18.51 11.06
N ILE A 560 32.28 -19.41 10.07
CA ILE A 560 31.24 -20.37 9.73
C ILE A 560 31.86 -21.76 9.65
N SER A 561 31.21 -22.72 10.31
CA SER A 561 31.55 -24.14 10.18
C SER A 561 30.34 -24.96 9.74
N ILE A 562 30.56 -25.98 8.91
CA ILE A 562 29.54 -26.93 8.47
C ILE A 562 29.98 -28.33 8.89
N ASN A 563 29.14 -29.03 9.67
CA ASN A 563 29.44 -30.33 10.25
C ASN A 563 30.74 -30.39 11.07
N GLY A 564 31.21 -29.25 11.60
CA GLY A 564 32.44 -29.07 12.36
C GLY A 564 33.66 -28.70 11.52
N GLU A 565 33.57 -28.70 10.20
CA GLU A 565 34.62 -28.19 9.30
C GLU A 565 34.46 -26.68 9.12
N VAL A 566 35.52 -25.91 9.29
CA VAL A 566 35.52 -24.45 9.09
C VAL A 566 35.52 -24.17 7.58
N VAL A 567 34.45 -23.49 7.10
CA VAL A 567 34.30 -23.07 5.71
C VAL A 567 34.62 -21.60 5.51
N GLU A 568 34.49 -20.79 6.57
CA GLU A 568 34.92 -19.39 6.65
C GLU A 568 35.57 -19.14 8.01
N GLU A 569 36.82 -18.67 8.04
CA GLU A 569 37.50 -18.34 9.28
C GLU A 569 37.03 -16.99 9.84
N SER A 570 36.78 -16.00 8.97
CA SER A 570 36.57 -14.62 9.36
C SER A 570 35.79 -13.85 8.28
N LEU A 571 34.52 -14.13 8.13
CA LEU A 571 33.62 -13.43 7.20
C LEU A 571 33.20 -12.08 7.79
N SER A 572 33.42 -11.00 7.05
CA SER A 572 32.86 -9.67 7.34
C SER A 572 32.04 -9.18 6.14
N PRO A 573 30.70 -9.36 6.15
CA PRO A 573 29.85 -9.02 5.01
C PRO A 573 29.98 -7.56 4.57
N CYS A 574 30.09 -6.60 5.50
CA CYS A 574 30.26 -5.19 5.15
C CYS A 574 31.63 -4.86 4.55
N LYS A 575 32.70 -5.64 4.85
CA LYS A 575 34.01 -5.46 4.20
C LYS A 575 34.03 -6.03 2.79
N GLU A 576 33.34 -7.14 2.57
CA GLU A 576 33.32 -7.80 1.26
C GLU A 576 32.39 -7.09 0.27
N SER A 577 31.18 -6.70 0.70
CA SER A 577 30.18 -6.11 -0.20
C SER A 577 29.78 -4.67 0.15
N GLY A 578 30.01 -4.21 1.36
CA GLY A 578 29.50 -2.95 1.90
C GLY A 578 28.20 -3.14 2.68
N TYR A 579 27.79 -2.08 3.42
CA TYR A 579 26.49 -2.06 4.10
C TYR A 579 25.35 -1.96 3.10
N PHE A 580 24.22 -2.59 3.41
CA PHE A 580 23.02 -2.64 2.56
C PHE A 580 23.30 -3.15 1.13
N ARG A 581 24.17 -4.13 1.03
CA ARG A 581 24.53 -4.78 -0.22
C ARG A 581 24.46 -6.29 -0.06
N ALA A 582 23.84 -6.94 -1.02
CA ALA A 582 23.70 -8.39 -1.04
C ALA A 582 25.07 -9.07 -1.21
N LEU A 583 25.34 -10.06 -0.36
CA LEU A 583 26.45 -10.98 -0.45
C LEU A 583 25.91 -12.40 -0.46
N ARG A 584 26.38 -13.22 -1.40
CA ARG A 584 26.00 -14.63 -1.53
C ARG A 584 27.26 -15.49 -1.40
N LYS A 585 27.23 -16.52 -0.55
CA LYS A 585 28.30 -17.49 -0.38
C LYS A 585 27.79 -18.88 -0.67
N LYS A 586 28.53 -19.65 -1.50
CA LYS A 586 28.16 -21.03 -1.87
C LYS A 586 29.21 -22.01 -1.40
N TYR A 587 28.75 -23.09 -0.81
CA TYR A 587 29.57 -24.17 -0.30
C TYR A 587 29.10 -25.49 -0.88
N TYR A 588 30.04 -26.35 -1.23
CA TYR A 588 29.79 -27.70 -1.69
C TYR A 588 30.34 -28.67 -0.67
N ILE A 589 29.48 -29.52 -0.11
CA ILE A 589 29.87 -30.45 0.93
C ILE A 589 29.52 -31.88 0.56
N THR A 590 30.36 -32.84 0.98
CA THR A 590 30.00 -34.26 1.05
C THR A 590 29.54 -34.53 2.49
N ASN A 591 28.25 -34.77 2.66
CA ASN A 591 27.68 -35.06 3.96
C ASN A 591 27.71 -36.58 4.20
N ASP A 592 28.46 -36.99 5.20
CA ASP A 592 28.54 -38.41 5.68
C ASP A 592 27.69 -38.68 6.93
N LYS A 593 26.92 -37.68 7.37
CA LYS A 593 26.04 -37.70 8.54
C LYS A 593 24.56 -37.74 8.12
N GLU A 594 23.68 -38.00 9.08
CA GLU A 594 22.22 -37.90 8.92
C GLU A 594 21.71 -36.47 9.18
N TYR A 595 22.60 -35.49 9.16
CA TYR A 595 22.28 -34.07 9.32
C TYR A 595 23.35 -33.16 8.71
N ILE A 596 22.96 -31.92 8.42
CA ILE A 596 23.84 -30.81 8.10
C ILE A 596 23.67 -29.77 9.19
N ASP A 597 24.74 -29.49 9.94
CA ASP A 597 24.78 -28.55 11.05
C ASP A 597 25.71 -27.37 10.72
N ILE A 598 25.12 -26.19 10.56
CA ILE A 598 25.82 -24.96 10.23
C ILE A 598 25.93 -24.13 11.50
N ARG A 599 27.14 -23.74 11.90
CA ARG A 599 27.40 -22.96 13.11
C ARG A 599 28.07 -21.64 12.78
N PHE A 600 27.68 -20.62 13.53
CA PHE A 600 28.22 -19.27 13.42
C PHE A 600 29.00 -18.93 14.69
N HIS A 601 30.22 -18.39 14.53
CA HIS A 601 31.15 -18.12 15.63
C HIS A 601 31.57 -16.66 15.58
N SER A 602 30.99 -15.81 16.46
CA SER A 602 31.30 -14.38 16.49
C SER A 602 32.76 -14.12 16.90
N THR A 603 33.44 -13.32 16.11
CA THR A 603 34.78 -12.78 16.45
C THR A 603 34.66 -11.31 16.88
N SER A 604 33.77 -10.56 16.24
CA SER A 604 33.43 -9.16 16.56
C SER A 604 32.03 -8.85 16.12
N GLY A 605 31.29 -8.04 16.87
CA GLY A 605 29.92 -7.70 16.55
C GLY A 605 28.97 -8.87 16.76
N THR A 606 28.13 -9.19 15.78
CA THR A 606 27.09 -10.22 15.87
C THR A 606 27.10 -11.14 14.65
N CYS A 607 26.72 -12.40 14.84
CA CYS A 607 26.43 -13.31 13.72
C CYS A 607 25.03 -13.03 13.20
N PHE A 608 24.84 -13.06 11.89
CA PHE A 608 23.53 -12.93 11.27
C PHE A 608 23.42 -13.72 9.96
N LEU A 609 22.19 -13.99 9.54
CA LEU A 609 21.88 -14.68 8.29
C LEU A 609 20.57 -14.12 7.72
N ASN A 610 20.52 -13.82 6.43
CA ASN A 610 19.35 -13.29 5.73
C ASN A 610 18.56 -14.37 4.99
N GLY A 611 19.23 -15.36 4.46
CA GLY A 611 18.60 -16.46 3.74
C GLY A 611 19.51 -17.66 3.62
N ILE A 612 18.91 -18.84 3.46
CA ILE A 612 19.62 -20.08 3.27
C ILE A 612 18.92 -20.93 2.21
N LYS A 613 19.72 -21.54 1.33
CA LYS A 613 19.23 -22.50 0.35
C LYS A 613 20.03 -23.78 0.42
N LEU A 614 19.33 -24.90 0.43
CA LEU A 614 19.88 -26.25 0.39
C LEU A 614 19.42 -26.95 -0.90
N ARG A 615 20.36 -27.55 -1.62
CA ARG A 615 20.09 -28.38 -2.80
C ARG A 615 20.95 -29.64 -2.74
N ASN A 616 20.31 -30.80 -2.89
CA ASN A 616 21.03 -32.04 -3.13
C ASN A 616 21.48 -32.12 -4.59
N ILE A 617 22.76 -32.44 -4.83
CA ILE A 617 23.35 -32.38 -6.17
C ILE A 617 23.44 -33.78 -6.79
N TYR A 618 23.46 -34.83 -5.96
CA TYR A 618 23.55 -36.25 -6.37
C TYR A 618 22.68 -37.14 -5.48
#